data_3ab68996a4c0cc6ac6fe8f6871f760d7
#
_entry.id   3ab68996a4c0cc6ac6fe8f6871f760d7
#
_cell.length_a   1.000
_cell.length_b   1.000
_cell.length_c   1.000
_cell.angle_alpha   90.00
_cell.angle_beta   90.00
_cell.angle_gamma   90.00
#
_symmetry.space_group_name_H-M   'P 1'
#
loop_
_entity.id
_entity.type
_entity.pdbx_description
1 polymer ?
#
loop_
_entity_poly.entity_id
_entity_poly.type
_entity_poly.pdbx_seq_one_letter_code
_entity_poly.pdbx_strand_id
1 'polypeptide(L)'
;MKNKVFEVFVFSLVILGFTKNILLAQSLPTILITYHSESGKTKAMAEAIAKGVEQINGIAYILKPIQEVTQEEILHAAAIILGSPVYNANMTPQVQDFINSWPFEGRPLKDKIGAVFVTGGGFSIGEEAVMFSMIRAMMIHGMVIVGGDQLEAAFGASAITGEGDFAGKEVQELFLKKAEGLGQRVGEMVLKMHN
;
A
#
# COMPACT_ATOMS: atom_id res chain seq x y z
N MET A 1 10.61 -33.61 64.11
CA MET A 1 9.72 -33.55 62.94
C MET A 1 9.17 -32.12 62.71
N LYS A 2 10.02 -31.15 62.47
CA LYS A 2 9.60 -29.76 62.21
C LYS A 2 10.67 -29.11 61.34
N ASN A 3 10.79 -29.41 60.05
CA ASN A 3 11.61 -28.63 59.13
C ASN A 3 11.43 -29.01 57.63
N LYS A 4 10.40 -29.80 57.28
CA LYS A 4 10.16 -30.16 55.83
C LYS A 4 8.99 -29.44 55.17
N VAL A 5 8.27 -28.57 55.88
CA VAL A 5 7.10 -27.87 55.29
C VAL A 5 7.49 -26.47 54.80
N PHE A 6 8.65 -25.94 55.20
CA PHE A 6 9.06 -24.58 54.80
C PHE A 6 9.80 -24.50 53.46
N GLU A 7 10.41 -25.60 53.00
CA GLU A 7 11.15 -25.58 51.71
C GLU A 7 10.25 -25.75 50.48
N VAL A 8 9.04 -26.30 50.62
CA VAL A 8 8.11 -26.50 49.49
C VAL A 8 7.41 -25.19 49.09
N PHE A 9 7.29 -24.22 50.01
CA PHE A 9 6.60 -22.94 49.72
C PHE A 9 7.48 -21.91 49.01
N VAL A 10 8.81 -22.01 49.12
CA VAL A 10 9.73 -21.07 48.49
C VAL A 10 9.98 -21.44 47.02
N PHE A 11 9.87 -22.72 46.64
CA PHE A 11 10.06 -23.18 45.27
C PHE A 11 8.84 -22.91 44.37
N SER A 12 7.63 -22.80 44.91
CA SER A 12 6.42 -22.47 44.13
C SER A 12 6.30 -20.98 43.78
N LEU A 13 6.98 -20.10 44.50
CA LEU A 13 6.88 -18.65 44.23
C LEU A 13 7.85 -18.15 43.15
N VAL A 14 8.90 -18.92 42.84
CA VAL A 14 9.91 -18.54 41.84
C VAL A 14 9.46 -18.91 40.40
N ILE A 15 8.56 -19.90 40.27
CA ILE A 15 8.05 -20.30 38.93
C ILE A 15 6.94 -19.38 38.42
N LEU A 16 6.26 -18.61 39.28
CA LEU A 16 5.23 -17.65 38.85
C LEU A 16 5.78 -16.30 38.35
N GLY A 17 7.09 -16.07 38.45
CA GLY A 17 7.74 -14.81 38.05
C GLY A 17 8.24 -14.76 36.61
N PHE A 18 8.24 -15.87 35.85
CA PHE A 18 8.81 -15.94 34.50
C PHE A 18 7.79 -16.03 33.35
N THR A 19 6.50 -15.87 33.62
CA THR A 19 5.46 -15.79 32.58
C THR A 19 5.08 -14.35 32.31
N LYS A 20 6.04 -13.43 32.17
CA LYS A 20 5.73 -12.07 31.71
C LYS A 20 6.64 -11.70 30.54
N ASN A 21 5.95 -11.35 29.49
CA ASN A 21 6.44 -10.67 28.31
C ASN A 21 7.15 -11.55 27.26
N ILE A 22 6.44 -12.54 26.70
CA ILE A 22 6.49 -12.66 25.27
C ILE A 22 5.68 -11.46 24.75
N LEU A 23 6.35 -10.31 24.66
CA LEU A 23 5.88 -9.22 23.83
C LEU A 23 5.92 -9.82 22.43
N LEU A 24 4.76 -10.25 21.92
CA LEU A 24 4.60 -10.51 20.51
C LEU A 24 5.05 -9.20 19.84
N ALA A 25 6.22 -9.23 19.24
CA ALA A 25 6.66 -8.12 18.39
C ALA A 25 5.59 -8.02 17.29
N GLN A 26 4.67 -7.11 17.48
CA GLN A 26 3.60 -6.87 16.53
C GLN A 26 4.31 -6.41 15.25
N SER A 27 4.24 -7.23 14.21
CA SER A 27 4.84 -6.86 12.93
C SER A 27 4.24 -5.53 12.49
N LEU A 28 5.09 -4.61 12.01
CA LEU A 28 4.63 -3.32 11.52
C LEU A 28 3.57 -3.52 10.42
N PRO A 29 2.49 -2.72 10.42
CA PRO A 29 1.55 -2.74 9.32
C PRO A 29 2.28 -2.44 8.01
N THR A 30 2.02 -3.23 6.98
CA THR A 30 2.77 -3.21 5.71
C THR A 30 1.89 -2.64 4.60
N ILE A 31 2.43 -1.71 3.82
CA ILE A 31 1.82 -1.15 2.62
C ILE A 31 2.38 -1.87 1.40
N LEU A 32 1.53 -2.48 0.59
CA LEU A 32 1.90 -3.03 -0.71
C LEU A 32 1.77 -1.94 -1.77
N ILE A 33 2.90 -1.51 -2.33
CA ILE A 33 2.98 -0.59 -3.46
C ILE A 33 3.29 -1.44 -4.68
N THR A 34 2.35 -1.52 -5.62
CA THR A 34 2.52 -2.38 -6.79
C THR A 34 2.04 -1.71 -8.07
N TYR A 35 2.62 -2.10 -9.20
CA TYR A 35 2.41 -1.41 -10.46
C TYR A 35 2.69 -2.30 -11.66
N HIS A 36 2.10 -1.93 -12.82
CA HIS A 36 2.58 -2.32 -14.13
C HIS A 36 3.36 -1.15 -14.75
N SER A 37 4.48 -1.42 -15.41
CA SER A 37 5.29 -0.40 -16.07
C SER A 37 6.13 -0.98 -17.21
N GLU A 38 5.94 -0.49 -18.43
CA GLU A 38 6.76 -0.87 -19.59
C GLU A 38 7.91 0.11 -19.82
N SER A 39 7.64 1.42 -19.72
CA SER A 39 8.62 2.47 -19.98
C SER A 39 9.38 2.97 -18.74
N GLY A 40 9.12 2.40 -17.57
CA GLY A 40 9.71 2.82 -16.30
C GLY A 40 9.01 4.01 -15.63
N LYS A 41 8.07 4.70 -16.28
CA LYS A 41 7.46 5.92 -15.74
C LYS A 41 6.50 5.64 -14.59
N THR A 42 5.66 4.60 -14.70
CA THR A 42 4.81 4.17 -13.58
C THR A 42 5.66 3.64 -12.41
N LYS A 43 6.78 2.97 -12.71
CA LYS A 43 7.76 2.57 -11.69
C LYS A 43 8.33 3.77 -10.94
N ALA A 44 8.72 4.84 -11.64
CA ALA A 44 9.24 6.06 -11.00
C ALA A 44 8.22 6.70 -10.05
N MET A 45 6.93 6.70 -10.41
CA MET A 45 5.86 7.15 -9.51
C MET A 45 5.73 6.23 -8.29
N ALA A 46 5.82 4.91 -8.46
CA ALA A 46 5.79 3.96 -7.36
C ALA A 46 6.97 4.14 -6.38
N GLU A 47 8.16 4.41 -6.91
CA GLU A 47 9.35 4.73 -6.11
C GLU A 47 9.19 6.03 -5.32
N ALA A 48 8.53 7.04 -5.90
CA ALA A 48 8.21 8.29 -5.19
C ALA A 48 7.17 8.06 -4.08
N ILE A 49 6.16 7.22 -4.32
CA ILE A 49 5.19 6.81 -3.28
C ILE A 49 5.93 6.12 -2.13
N ALA A 50 6.85 5.21 -2.41
CA ALA A 50 7.64 4.54 -1.38
C ALA A 50 8.45 5.52 -0.53
N LYS A 51 9.07 6.54 -1.13
CA LYS A 51 9.76 7.62 -0.41
C LYS A 51 8.80 8.38 0.53
N GLY A 52 7.55 8.57 0.13
CA GLY A 52 6.55 9.17 1.00
C GLY A 52 6.21 8.28 2.20
N VAL A 53 6.05 6.97 1.99
CA VAL A 53 5.81 6.01 3.07
C VAL A 53 7.01 5.93 4.03
N GLU A 54 8.24 5.98 3.53
CA GLU A 54 9.47 5.97 4.35
C GLU A 54 9.54 7.09 5.38
N GLN A 55 8.85 8.20 5.15
CA GLN A 55 8.79 9.33 6.09
C GLN A 55 7.89 9.06 7.29
N ILE A 56 7.09 8.00 7.26
CA ILE A 56 6.12 7.64 8.30
C ILE A 56 6.68 6.53 9.18
N ASN A 57 7.05 6.86 10.41
CA ASN A 57 7.57 5.89 11.37
C ASN A 57 6.49 4.87 11.76
N GLY A 58 6.88 3.62 11.92
CA GLY A 58 5.97 2.55 12.37
C GLY A 58 5.23 1.84 11.23
N ILE A 59 5.62 2.06 9.98
CA ILE A 59 5.09 1.40 8.78
C ILE A 59 6.22 0.67 8.06
N ALA A 60 5.94 -0.52 7.55
CA ALA A 60 6.75 -1.21 6.56
C ALA A 60 6.10 -1.09 5.17
N TYR A 61 6.85 -1.26 4.10
CA TYR A 61 6.29 -1.36 2.75
C TYR A 61 6.98 -2.45 1.93
N ILE A 62 6.26 -2.91 0.91
CA ILE A 62 6.74 -3.77 -0.17
C ILE A 62 6.52 -3.01 -1.46
N LEU A 63 7.59 -2.83 -2.25
CA LEU A 63 7.54 -2.20 -3.57
C LEU A 63 7.96 -3.20 -4.63
N LYS A 64 7.05 -3.60 -5.52
CA LYS A 64 7.36 -4.53 -6.61
C LYS A 64 6.33 -4.46 -7.76
N PRO A 65 6.70 -4.88 -8.96
CA PRO A 65 5.75 -4.98 -10.06
C PRO A 65 4.70 -6.06 -9.78
N ILE A 66 3.51 -5.92 -10.38
CA ILE A 66 2.37 -6.82 -10.15
C ILE A 66 2.68 -8.30 -10.41
N GLN A 67 3.60 -8.59 -11.34
CA GLN A 67 3.98 -9.96 -11.69
C GLN A 67 4.75 -10.70 -10.58
N GLU A 68 5.32 -9.96 -9.64
CA GLU A 68 6.10 -10.50 -8.52
C GLU A 68 5.32 -10.53 -7.19
N VAL A 69 4.08 -10.04 -7.19
CA VAL A 69 3.24 -9.99 -6.00
C VAL A 69 2.61 -11.35 -5.75
N THR A 70 2.71 -11.82 -4.52
CA THR A 70 2.07 -13.06 -4.06
C THR A 70 0.70 -12.81 -3.45
N GLN A 71 -0.17 -13.82 -3.42
CA GLN A 71 -1.45 -13.71 -2.71
C GLN A 71 -1.27 -13.46 -1.21
N GLU A 72 -0.21 -14.02 -0.62
CA GLU A 72 0.11 -13.80 0.79
C GLU A 72 0.38 -12.32 1.08
N GLU A 73 1.14 -11.64 0.23
CA GLU A 73 1.41 -10.20 0.35
C GLU A 73 0.13 -9.35 0.23
N ILE A 74 -0.78 -9.71 -0.70
CA ILE A 74 -2.08 -9.06 -0.83
C ILE A 74 -2.91 -9.22 0.46
N LEU A 75 -2.94 -10.43 1.01
CA LEU A 75 -3.71 -10.76 2.21
C LEU A 75 -3.15 -10.11 3.48
N HIS A 76 -1.82 -9.99 3.61
CA HIS A 76 -1.17 -9.42 4.79
C HIS A 76 -1.02 -7.89 4.74
N ALA A 77 -1.12 -7.28 3.57
CA ALA A 77 -1.03 -5.83 3.44
C ALA A 77 -2.14 -5.12 4.24
N ALA A 78 -1.79 -4.08 4.98
CA ALA A 78 -2.72 -3.15 5.61
C ALA A 78 -3.31 -2.17 4.58
N ALA A 79 -2.53 -1.85 3.54
CA ALA A 79 -2.95 -1.03 2.43
C ALA A 79 -2.37 -1.56 1.11
N ILE A 80 -3.08 -1.32 0.00
CA ILE A 80 -2.62 -1.61 -1.36
C ILE A 80 -2.66 -0.31 -2.16
N ILE A 81 -1.50 0.10 -2.69
CA ILE A 81 -1.38 1.24 -3.62
C ILE A 81 -1.06 0.66 -4.99
N LEU A 82 -2.01 0.78 -5.93
CA LEU A 82 -1.93 0.14 -7.25
C LEU A 82 -1.73 1.15 -8.36
N GLY A 83 -0.74 0.91 -9.22
CA GLY A 83 -0.39 1.76 -10.35
C GLY A 83 -0.58 1.13 -11.72
N SER A 84 -1.10 1.92 -12.68
CA SER A 84 -1.25 1.54 -14.08
C SER A 84 -0.82 2.67 -15.02
N PRO A 85 -0.15 2.38 -16.13
CA PRO A 85 -0.17 3.31 -17.25
C PRO A 85 -1.56 3.37 -17.88
N VAL A 86 -1.86 4.50 -18.53
CA VAL A 86 -3.12 4.72 -19.26
C VAL A 86 -2.92 4.33 -20.72
N TYR A 87 -3.60 3.29 -21.19
CA TYR A 87 -3.62 2.85 -22.57
C TYR A 87 -5.03 2.88 -23.11
N ASN A 88 -5.27 3.70 -24.14
CA ASN A 88 -6.61 3.87 -24.75
C ASN A 88 -7.68 4.17 -23.68
N ALA A 89 -7.40 5.09 -22.76
CA ALA A 89 -8.26 5.48 -21.64
C ALA A 89 -8.64 4.33 -20.69
N ASN A 90 -7.87 3.24 -20.65
CA ASN A 90 -8.07 2.09 -19.78
C ASN A 90 -6.80 1.74 -19.01
N MET A 91 -6.95 1.00 -17.90
CA MET A 91 -5.83 0.32 -17.29
C MET A 91 -5.30 -0.77 -18.22
N THR A 92 -4.05 -1.19 -18.04
CA THR A 92 -3.50 -2.27 -18.85
C THR A 92 -4.18 -3.60 -18.57
N PRO A 93 -4.25 -4.53 -19.54
CA PRO A 93 -4.78 -5.87 -19.32
C PRO A 93 -4.10 -6.57 -18.14
N GLN A 94 -2.80 -6.39 -17.97
CA GLN A 94 -2.03 -6.98 -16.87
C GLN A 94 -2.53 -6.50 -15.50
N VAL A 95 -2.88 -5.22 -15.36
CA VAL A 95 -3.46 -4.68 -14.11
C VAL A 95 -4.86 -5.23 -13.89
N GLN A 96 -5.67 -5.35 -14.94
CA GLN A 96 -6.99 -5.96 -14.82
C GLN A 96 -6.89 -7.44 -14.39
N ASP A 97 -5.99 -8.20 -14.99
CA ASP A 97 -5.77 -9.62 -14.64
C ASP A 97 -5.25 -9.76 -13.20
N PHE A 98 -4.37 -8.85 -12.77
CA PHE A 98 -3.91 -8.81 -11.38
C PHE A 98 -5.06 -8.58 -10.41
N ILE A 99 -5.95 -7.62 -10.68
CA ILE A 99 -7.14 -7.38 -9.85
C ILE A 99 -8.07 -8.61 -9.86
N ASN A 100 -8.27 -9.26 -11.01
CA ASN A 100 -9.09 -10.45 -11.14
C ASN A 100 -8.54 -11.65 -10.35
N SER A 101 -7.24 -11.65 -10.03
CA SER A 101 -6.59 -12.68 -9.22
C SER A 101 -6.77 -12.48 -7.71
N TRP A 102 -7.31 -11.33 -7.27
CA TRP A 102 -7.49 -11.05 -5.86
C TRP A 102 -8.52 -11.98 -5.22
N PRO A 103 -8.28 -12.49 -4.02
CA PRO A 103 -9.23 -13.38 -3.34
C PRO A 103 -10.52 -12.60 -3.00
N PHE A 104 -11.65 -13.13 -3.43
CA PHE A 104 -12.95 -12.48 -3.24
C PHE A 104 -13.81 -13.15 -2.16
N GLU A 105 -13.76 -14.47 -2.06
CA GLU A 105 -14.56 -15.24 -1.11
C GLU A 105 -14.21 -14.85 0.34
N GLY A 106 -15.23 -14.59 1.15
CA GLY A 106 -15.04 -14.11 2.53
C GLY A 106 -14.59 -12.65 2.63
N ARG A 107 -14.37 -11.97 1.51
CA ARG A 107 -13.96 -10.56 1.43
C ARG A 107 -12.73 -10.24 2.29
N PRO A 108 -11.59 -10.93 2.11
CA PRO A 108 -10.42 -10.78 2.99
C PRO A 108 -9.73 -9.41 2.87
N LEU A 109 -10.08 -8.60 1.85
CA LEU A 109 -9.56 -7.23 1.67
C LEU A 109 -10.48 -6.16 2.28
N LYS A 110 -11.60 -6.57 2.89
CA LYS A 110 -12.51 -5.64 3.56
C LYS A 110 -11.78 -4.85 4.65
N ASP A 111 -12.07 -3.55 4.70
CA ASP A 111 -11.51 -2.58 5.65
C ASP A 111 -9.99 -2.30 5.49
N LYS A 112 -9.31 -2.89 4.49
CA LYS A 112 -7.95 -2.47 4.09
C LYS A 112 -8.00 -1.15 3.32
N ILE A 113 -6.92 -0.38 3.40
CA ILE A 113 -6.82 0.87 2.63
C ILE A 113 -6.46 0.56 1.18
N GLY A 114 -7.17 1.23 0.25
CA GLY A 114 -6.90 1.23 -1.18
C GLY A 114 -6.52 2.63 -1.68
N ALA A 115 -5.48 2.72 -2.51
CA ALA A 115 -5.11 3.95 -3.21
C ALA A 115 -4.59 3.62 -4.61
N VAL A 116 -4.64 4.59 -5.52
CA VAL A 116 -4.29 4.38 -6.91
C VAL A 116 -3.39 5.49 -7.46
N PHE A 117 -2.62 5.16 -8.48
CA PHE A 117 -1.85 6.13 -9.26
C PHE A 117 -1.74 5.71 -10.71
N VAL A 118 -1.57 6.67 -11.61
CA VAL A 118 -1.50 6.42 -13.05
C VAL A 118 -0.42 7.27 -13.73
N THR A 119 0.02 6.82 -14.90
CA THR A 119 0.85 7.62 -15.81
C THR A 119 0.21 7.64 -17.18
N GLY A 120 0.04 8.83 -17.76
CA GLY A 120 -0.53 9.05 -19.08
C GLY A 120 0.45 9.69 -20.05
N GLY A 121 0.32 9.40 -21.36
CA GLY A 121 1.16 10.00 -22.39
C GLY A 121 0.79 11.45 -22.74
N GLY A 122 -0.41 11.91 -22.39
CA GLY A 122 -0.91 13.25 -22.76
C GLY A 122 -1.94 13.77 -21.76
N PHE A 123 -2.45 14.98 -22.05
CA PHE A 123 -3.51 15.59 -21.26
C PHE A 123 -4.88 15.01 -21.62
N SER A 124 -5.74 14.82 -20.63
CA SER A 124 -7.13 14.39 -20.83
C SER A 124 -7.28 13.09 -21.63
N ILE A 125 -6.38 12.14 -21.44
CA ILE A 125 -6.39 10.84 -22.12
C ILE A 125 -7.06 9.73 -21.32
N GLY A 126 -7.75 10.07 -20.22
CA GLY A 126 -8.52 9.12 -19.42
C GLY A 126 -7.88 8.72 -18.12
N GLU A 127 -6.94 9.49 -17.56
CA GLU A 127 -6.24 9.21 -16.29
C GLU A 127 -7.23 8.98 -15.15
N GLU A 128 -8.20 9.89 -15.00
CA GLU A 128 -9.21 9.76 -13.95
C GLU A 128 -10.13 8.57 -14.19
N ALA A 129 -10.49 8.28 -15.44
CA ALA A 129 -11.31 7.10 -15.75
C ALA A 129 -10.62 5.80 -15.35
N VAL A 130 -9.29 5.70 -15.55
CA VAL A 130 -8.49 4.56 -15.12
C VAL A 130 -8.41 4.49 -13.62
N MET A 131 -8.15 5.61 -12.92
CA MET A 131 -8.16 5.66 -11.45
C MET A 131 -9.51 5.20 -10.90
N PHE A 132 -10.64 5.73 -11.41
CA PHE A 132 -11.97 5.30 -10.97
C PHE A 132 -12.26 3.83 -11.26
N SER A 133 -11.74 3.28 -12.35
CA SER A 133 -11.91 1.85 -12.64
C SER A 133 -11.22 0.99 -11.58
N MET A 134 -9.98 1.31 -11.19
CA MET A 134 -9.26 0.64 -10.11
C MET A 134 -9.92 0.86 -8.75
N ILE A 135 -10.38 2.09 -8.44
CA ILE A 135 -11.09 2.42 -7.21
C ILE A 135 -12.36 1.57 -7.06
N ARG A 136 -13.16 1.46 -8.12
CA ARG A 136 -14.39 0.63 -8.08
C ARG A 136 -14.07 -0.84 -7.81
N ALA A 137 -12.99 -1.36 -8.38
CA ALA A 137 -12.52 -2.71 -8.11
C ALA A 137 -12.09 -2.88 -6.64
N MET A 138 -11.41 -1.91 -6.05
CA MET A 138 -11.07 -1.92 -4.63
C MET A 138 -12.32 -1.85 -3.74
N MET A 139 -13.28 -1.00 -4.10
CA MET A 139 -14.54 -0.85 -3.34
C MET A 139 -15.39 -2.11 -3.33
N ILE A 140 -15.48 -2.88 -4.43
CA ILE A 140 -16.22 -4.15 -4.44
C ILE A 140 -15.58 -5.18 -3.49
N HIS A 141 -14.27 -5.12 -3.28
CA HIS A 141 -13.57 -5.90 -2.27
C HIS A 141 -13.76 -5.37 -0.84
N GLY A 142 -14.42 -4.21 -0.67
CA GLY A 142 -14.70 -3.61 0.64
C GLY A 142 -13.58 -2.75 1.20
N MET A 143 -12.64 -2.33 0.37
CA MET A 143 -11.53 -1.49 0.78
C MET A 143 -11.98 -0.04 1.05
N VAL A 144 -11.27 0.65 1.93
CA VAL A 144 -11.45 2.08 2.23
C VAL A 144 -10.51 2.88 1.32
N ILE A 145 -11.07 3.75 0.49
CA ILE A 145 -10.28 4.49 -0.50
C ILE A 145 -9.67 5.75 0.09
N VAL A 146 -8.38 5.96 -0.17
CA VAL A 146 -7.63 7.15 0.21
C VAL A 146 -7.02 7.77 -1.05
N GLY A 147 -7.32 9.05 -1.30
CA GLY A 147 -6.68 9.85 -2.35
C GLY A 147 -5.38 10.50 -1.87
N GLY A 148 -4.75 11.31 -2.72
CA GLY A 148 -3.55 12.07 -2.39
C GLY A 148 -3.79 13.20 -1.37
N ASP A 149 -2.72 13.83 -0.92
CA ASP A 149 -2.70 14.93 0.04
C ASP A 149 -3.12 16.29 -0.56
N GLN A 150 -2.93 16.45 -1.88
CA GLN A 150 -3.21 17.69 -2.61
C GLN A 150 -4.50 17.57 -3.43
N LEU A 151 -5.11 18.73 -3.74
CA LEU A 151 -6.33 18.78 -4.54
C LEU A 151 -6.13 18.14 -5.93
N GLU A 152 -4.97 18.35 -6.55
CA GLU A 152 -4.61 17.78 -7.86
C GLU A 152 -4.35 16.27 -7.83
N ALA A 153 -4.35 15.68 -6.66
CA ALA A 153 -4.22 14.23 -6.44
C ALA A 153 -5.44 13.66 -5.69
N ALA A 154 -6.58 14.33 -5.72
CA ALA A 154 -7.76 13.97 -4.93
C ALA A 154 -8.24 12.53 -5.14
N PHE A 155 -8.14 11.99 -6.35
CA PHE A 155 -8.52 10.60 -6.69
C PHE A 155 -7.33 9.63 -6.64
N GLY A 156 -6.11 10.13 -6.52
CA GLY A 156 -4.85 9.40 -6.62
C GLY A 156 -3.79 10.26 -7.30
N ALA A 157 -2.56 9.79 -7.41
CA ALA A 157 -1.51 10.53 -8.08
C ALA A 157 -1.49 10.21 -9.58
N SER A 158 -1.46 11.25 -10.43
CA SER A 158 -1.30 11.10 -11.87
C SER A 158 -0.08 11.85 -12.39
N ALA A 159 0.53 11.35 -13.47
CA ALA A 159 1.61 12.01 -14.17
C ALA A 159 1.39 12.00 -15.67
N ILE A 160 1.63 13.16 -16.31
CA ILE A 160 1.71 13.31 -17.77
C ILE A 160 3.17 13.11 -18.16
N THR A 161 3.42 12.28 -19.16
CA THR A 161 4.79 11.83 -19.46
C THR A 161 5.17 11.81 -20.93
N GLY A 162 4.35 12.36 -21.82
CA GLY A 162 4.60 12.27 -23.26
C GLY A 162 4.14 13.46 -24.07
N GLU A 163 3.63 14.54 -23.45
CA GLU A 163 3.09 15.69 -24.18
C GLU A 163 3.64 17.02 -23.63
N GLY A 164 3.88 17.97 -24.51
CA GLY A 164 4.35 19.31 -24.18
C GLY A 164 5.67 19.28 -23.40
N ASP A 165 5.77 20.12 -22.40
CA ASP A 165 6.94 20.22 -21.52
C ASP A 165 7.18 18.95 -20.68
N PHE A 166 6.21 18.03 -20.66
CA PHE A 166 6.28 16.76 -19.94
C PHE A 166 6.74 15.60 -20.83
N ALA A 167 6.98 15.83 -22.11
CA ALA A 167 7.51 14.84 -23.05
C ALA A 167 8.99 14.58 -22.79
N GLY A 168 9.32 13.72 -21.85
CA GLY A 168 10.69 13.42 -21.48
C GLY A 168 10.96 11.96 -21.17
N LYS A 169 12.23 11.63 -20.93
CA LYS A 169 12.63 10.29 -20.49
C LYS A 169 12.20 10.04 -19.06
N GLU A 170 12.20 11.06 -18.22
CA GLU A 170 11.91 10.98 -16.80
C GLU A 170 10.58 11.61 -16.46
N VAL A 171 9.97 11.18 -15.36
CA VAL A 171 8.80 11.82 -14.78
C VAL A 171 9.25 13.09 -14.07
N GLN A 172 8.59 14.20 -14.35
CA GLN A 172 8.97 15.48 -13.74
C GLN A 172 8.67 15.52 -12.24
N GLU A 173 9.48 16.29 -11.52
CA GLU A 173 9.46 16.45 -10.06
C GLU A 173 8.07 16.84 -9.52
N LEU A 174 7.32 17.66 -10.26
CA LEU A 174 5.94 18.02 -9.92
C LEU A 174 5.05 16.79 -9.66
N PHE A 175 5.14 15.77 -10.52
CA PHE A 175 4.34 14.57 -10.41
C PHE A 175 4.90 13.61 -9.35
N LEU A 176 6.23 13.54 -9.22
CA LEU A 176 6.87 12.74 -8.17
C LEU A 176 6.50 13.24 -6.77
N LYS A 177 6.38 14.56 -6.56
CA LYS A 177 5.89 15.13 -5.30
C LYS A 177 4.44 14.75 -4.99
N LYS A 178 3.57 14.74 -5.99
CA LYS A 178 2.18 14.24 -5.81
C LYS A 178 2.16 12.78 -5.39
N ALA A 179 3.02 11.96 -5.99
CA ALA A 179 3.15 10.55 -5.67
C ALA A 179 3.70 10.36 -4.24
N GLU A 180 4.71 11.12 -3.84
CA GLU A 180 5.27 11.13 -2.49
C GLU A 180 4.19 11.50 -1.44
N GLY A 181 3.43 12.57 -1.69
CA GLY A 181 2.31 12.96 -0.83
C GLY A 181 1.22 11.89 -0.71
N LEU A 182 0.93 11.14 -1.78
CA LEU A 182 0.03 9.99 -1.72
C LEU A 182 0.57 8.92 -0.76
N GLY A 183 1.86 8.60 -0.85
CA GLY A 183 2.52 7.64 0.04
C GLY A 183 2.46 8.05 1.51
N GLN A 184 2.77 9.31 1.81
CA GLN A 184 2.68 9.87 3.16
C GLN A 184 1.27 9.74 3.72
N ARG A 185 0.27 10.22 2.97
CA ARG A 185 -1.12 10.18 3.42
C ARG A 185 -1.64 8.77 3.66
N VAL A 186 -1.32 7.82 2.79
CA VAL A 186 -1.71 6.41 3.00
C VAL A 186 -1.04 5.85 4.25
N GLY A 187 0.25 6.13 4.48
CA GLY A 187 0.96 5.72 5.70
C GLY A 187 0.31 6.27 6.95
N GLU A 188 -0.02 7.57 6.99
CA GLU A 188 -0.73 8.19 8.12
C GLU A 188 -2.09 7.55 8.38
N MET A 189 -2.84 7.24 7.32
CA MET A 189 -4.16 6.61 7.45
C MET A 189 -4.06 5.17 7.93
N VAL A 190 -3.03 4.41 7.51
CA VAL A 190 -2.76 3.07 8.03
C VAL A 190 -2.53 3.14 9.54
N LEU A 191 -1.70 4.06 10.05
CA LEU A 191 -1.48 4.21 11.49
C LEU A 191 -2.76 4.59 12.24
N LYS A 192 -3.58 5.49 11.69
CA LYS A 192 -4.86 5.89 12.31
C LYS A 192 -5.86 4.76 12.44
N MET A 193 -5.82 3.78 11.52
CA MET A 193 -6.73 2.62 11.54
C MET A 193 -6.20 1.45 12.38
N HIS A 194 -4.91 1.43 12.71
CA HIS A 194 -4.28 0.32 13.46
C HIS A 194 -3.96 0.68 14.92
N ASN A 195 -4.14 1.96 15.32
CA ASN A 195 -4.05 2.44 16.69
C ASN A 195 -5.44 2.53 17.33
#